data_268f145da39f840b3f15bcfb938a8ec7
#
_entry.id   268f145da39f840b3f15bcfb938a8ec7
#
_cell.length_a   1.000
_cell.length_b   1.000
_cell.length_c   1.000
_cell.angle_alpha   90.00
_cell.angle_beta   90.00
_cell.angle_gamma   90.00
#
_symmetry.space_group_name_H-M   'P 1'
#
loop_
_entity.id
_entity.type
_entity.pdbx_description
1 polymer ?
#
loop_
_entity_poly.entity_id
_entity_poly.type
_entity_poly.pdbx_seq_one_letter_code
_entity_poly.pdbx_strand_id
1 'polypeptide(L)'
;KENSCLNTNLIQSYNWFLYDKYRLKIIDYSCFLINKLLFLEDKNSEILNSYQDLLISMNNNSNYLVDLIKLELEILKSSGYQPDLSDSVIKKILGDGLLINANSYNELSILLKNDQDSQEAFSNFMEKVIVKVLNNLNINLPFKRSEIIQKN
;
A
#
# COMPACT_ATOMS: atom_id res chain seq x y z
N LYS A 1 -14.97 25.65 -16.44
CA LYS A 1 -16.17 25.45 -15.61
C LYS A 1 -16.51 23.97 -15.34
N GLU A 2 -16.16 23.03 -16.25
CA GLU A 2 -16.40 21.60 -16.05
C GLU A 2 -15.47 20.96 -14.99
N ASN A 3 -14.23 21.43 -14.88
CA ASN A 3 -13.27 20.90 -13.91
C ASN A 3 -13.63 21.16 -12.44
N SER A 4 -14.41 22.21 -12.14
CA SER A 4 -14.82 22.54 -10.77
C SER A 4 -15.90 21.59 -10.23
N CYS A 5 -16.81 21.09 -11.09
CA CYS A 5 -17.83 20.13 -10.70
C CYS A 5 -17.25 18.74 -10.41
N LEU A 6 -16.26 18.28 -11.20
CA LEU A 6 -15.56 17.02 -10.97
C LEU A 6 -14.79 17.05 -9.65
N ASN A 7 -14.08 18.13 -9.34
CA ASN A 7 -13.37 18.30 -8.08
C ASN A 7 -14.32 18.34 -6.87
N THR A 8 -15.48 18.97 -6.99
CA THR A 8 -16.50 19.03 -5.92
C THR A 8 -17.09 17.64 -5.63
N ASN A 9 -17.37 16.84 -6.66
CA ASN A 9 -17.87 15.47 -6.51
C ASN A 9 -16.81 14.54 -5.89
N LEU A 10 -15.53 14.69 -6.23
CA LEU A 10 -14.44 13.93 -5.64
C LEU A 10 -14.28 14.25 -4.15
N ILE A 11 -14.31 15.52 -3.77
CA ILE A 11 -14.24 15.99 -2.38
C ILE A 11 -15.44 15.45 -1.56
N GLN A 12 -16.64 15.48 -2.12
CA GLN A 12 -17.83 14.94 -1.46
C GLN A 12 -17.77 13.41 -1.28
N SER A 13 -17.21 12.68 -2.25
CA SER A 13 -17.09 11.21 -2.19
C SER A 13 -16.14 10.72 -1.09
N TYR A 14 -15.16 11.54 -0.70
CA TYR A 14 -14.17 11.18 0.31
C TYR A 14 -14.28 11.95 1.62
N ASN A 15 -15.31 12.76 1.77
CA ASN A 15 -15.48 13.65 2.94
C ASN A 15 -15.59 12.89 4.28
N TRP A 16 -16.08 11.68 4.26
CA TRP A 16 -16.22 10.85 5.45
C TRP A 16 -14.87 10.31 5.98
N PHE A 17 -13.79 10.29 5.19
CA PHE A 17 -12.45 9.97 5.68
C PHE A 17 -11.98 10.95 6.75
N LEU A 18 -12.45 12.19 6.72
CA LEU A 18 -12.11 13.21 7.71
C LEU A 18 -12.55 12.85 9.13
N TYR A 19 -13.51 11.95 9.26
CA TYR A 19 -14.05 11.49 10.55
C TYR A 19 -13.47 10.14 11.00
N ASP A 20 -12.67 9.49 10.17
CA ASP A 20 -12.04 8.21 10.49
C ASP A 20 -10.53 8.38 10.74
N LYS A 21 -10.16 8.34 12.01
CA LYS A 21 -8.78 8.52 12.48
C LYS A 21 -7.79 7.54 11.81
N TYR A 22 -8.20 6.29 11.57
CA TYR A 22 -7.32 5.27 11.00
C TYR A 22 -7.10 5.50 9.50
N ARG A 23 -8.15 5.85 8.80
CA ARG A 23 -8.09 6.12 7.36
C ARG A 23 -7.29 7.37 7.05
N LEU A 24 -7.44 8.43 7.87
CA LEU A 24 -6.59 9.61 7.78
C LEU A 24 -5.11 9.26 7.95
N LYS A 25 -4.78 8.41 8.91
CA LYS A 25 -3.40 7.97 9.11
C LYS A 25 -2.85 7.17 7.91
N ILE A 26 -3.69 6.36 7.24
CA ILE A 26 -3.29 5.65 6.02
C ILE A 26 -3.02 6.63 4.89
N ILE A 27 -3.86 7.64 4.73
CA ILE A 27 -3.65 8.71 3.75
C ILE A 27 -2.35 9.47 4.03
N ASP A 28 -2.15 9.91 5.26
CA ASP A 28 -0.93 10.61 5.69
C ASP A 28 0.32 9.76 5.46
N TYR A 29 0.26 8.49 5.80
CA TYR A 29 1.34 7.53 5.56
C TYR A 29 1.65 7.36 4.08
N SER A 30 0.63 7.17 3.25
CA SER A 30 0.78 7.01 1.80
C SER A 30 1.38 8.26 1.16
N CYS A 31 0.88 9.44 1.53
CA CYS A 31 1.43 10.72 1.07
C CYS A 31 2.88 10.92 1.53
N PHE A 32 3.20 10.51 2.76
CA PHE A 32 4.56 10.56 3.29
C PHE A 32 5.52 9.69 2.45
N LEU A 33 5.15 8.44 2.14
CA LEU A 33 5.98 7.56 1.31
C LEU A 33 6.18 8.12 -0.09
N ILE A 34 5.11 8.58 -0.72
CA ILE A 34 5.16 9.21 -2.05
C ILE A 34 6.12 10.39 -2.03
N ASN A 35 5.98 11.28 -1.05
CA ASN A 35 6.77 12.51 -0.98
C ASN A 35 8.26 12.26 -0.67
N LYS A 36 8.56 11.20 0.09
CA LYS A 36 9.93 10.91 0.53
C LYS A 36 10.71 10.00 -0.41
N LEU A 37 10.03 9.11 -1.12
CA LEU A 37 10.67 8.08 -1.93
C LEU A 37 10.59 8.35 -3.44
N LEU A 38 9.66 9.18 -3.90
CA LEU A 38 9.54 9.48 -5.33
C LEU A 38 10.19 10.82 -5.70
N PHE A 39 10.79 10.85 -6.87
CA PHE A 39 11.27 12.09 -7.48
C PHE A 39 10.12 12.79 -8.21
N LEU A 40 10.05 14.12 -8.10
CA LEU A 40 8.97 14.95 -8.67
C LEU A 40 8.82 14.86 -10.20
N GLU A 41 9.84 14.37 -10.90
CA GLU A 41 9.85 14.29 -12.37
C GLU A 41 9.30 12.97 -12.93
N ASP A 42 9.06 11.98 -12.06
CA ASP A 42 8.59 10.67 -12.49
C ASP A 42 7.08 10.66 -12.76
N LYS A 43 6.71 10.44 -14.01
CA LYS A 43 5.32 10.22 -14.40
C LYS A 43 4.88 8.80 -14.01
N ASN A 44 4.48 8.61 -12.77
CA ASN A 44 4.08 7.31 -12.25
C ASN A 44 2.55 7.15 -12.25
N SER A 45 1.97 6.90 -13.42
CA SER A 45 0.53 6.60 -13.56
C SER A 45 0.11 5.36 -12.77
N GLU A 46 0.98 4.36 -12.62
CA GLU A 46 0.72 3.13 -11.85
C GLU A 46 0.56 3.41 -10.36
N ILE A 47 1.38 4.32 -9.80
CA ILE A 47 1.26 4.75 -8.39
C ILE A 47 -0.04 5.51 -8.17
N LEU A 48 -0.40 6.41 -9.10
CA LEU A 48 -1.65 7.15 -9.02
C LEU A 48 -2.86 6.20 -9.06
N ASN A 49 -2.84 5.22 -9.96
CA ASN A 49 -3.90 4.21 -10.06
C ASN A 49 -3.98 3.37 -8.78
N SER A 50 -2.85 2.92 -8.24
CA SER A 50 -2.81 2.16 -6.99
C SER A 50 -3.29 2.98 -5.79
N TYR A 51 -3.00 4.27 -5.75
CA TYR A 51 -3.51 5.19 -4.73
C TYR A 51 -5.02 5.40 -4.84
N GLN A 52 -5.54 5.54 -6.05
CA GLN A 52 -6.99 5.60 -6.30
C GLN A 52 -7.69 4.31 -5.89
N ASP A 53 -7.14 3.14 -6.22
CA ASP A 53 -7.68 1.84 -5.80
C ASP A 53 -7.76 1.75 -4.26
N LEU A 54 -6.72 2.20 -3.55
CA LEU A 54 -6.71 2.26 -2.09
C LEU A 54 -7.83 3.15 -1.55
N LEU A 55 -8.02 4.34 -2.11
CA LEU A 55 -9.08 5.26 -1.70
C LEU A 55 -10.48 4.65 -1.93
N ILE A 56 -10.69 3.99 -3.07
CA ILE A 56 -11.94 3.31 -3.39
C ILE A 56 -12.21 2.17 -2.41
N SER A 57 -11.20 1.34 -2.12
CA SER A 57 -11.33 0.24 -1.17
C SER A 57 -11.66 0.72 0.24
N MET A 58 -11.03 1.80 0.69
CA MET A 58 -11.36 2.43 1.97
C MET A 58 -12.78 3.00 1.97
N ASN A 59 -13.23 3.60 0.86
CA ASN A 59 -14.57 4.14 0.73
C ASN A 59 -15.65 3.05 0.81
N ASN A 60 -15.39 1.90 0.23
CA ASN A 60 -16.34 0.79 0.16
C ASN A 60 -16.27 -0.13 1.38
N ASN A 61 -15.53 0.21 2.42
CA ASN A 61 -15.26 -0.65 3.58
C ASN A 61 -14.72 -2.04 3.20
N SER A 62 -14.07 -2.14 2.05
CA SER A 62 -13.44 -3.37 1.60
C SER A 62 -12.05 -3.54 2.25
N ASN A 63 -11.43 -4.68 2.00
CA ASN A 63 -10.11 -4.99 2.54
C ASN A 63 -9.03 -4.12 1.88
N TYR A 64 -8.82 -2.93 2.42
CA TYR A 64 -7.87 -1.94 1.90
C TYR A 64 -6.40 -2.31 2.14
N LEU A 65 -6.11 -3.29 3.01
CA LEU A 65 -4.72 -3.67 3.32
C LEU A 65 -3.98 -4.20 2.08
N VAL A 66 -4.67 -4.95 1.23
CA VAL A 66 -4.09 -5.47 -0.02
C VAL A 66 -3.75 -4.33 -0.98
N ASP A 67 -4.63 -3.34 -1.10
CA ASP A 67 -4.40 -2.16 -1.96
C ASP A 67 -3.31 -1.25 -1.38
N LEU A 68 -3.20 -1.16 -0.06
CA LEU A 68 -2.08 -0.48 0.60
C LEU A 68 -0.74 -1.17 0.28
N ILE A 69 -0.67 -2.49 0.39
CA ILE A 69 0.52 -3.28 0.03
C ILE A 69 0.89 -3.07 -1.44
N LYS A 70 -0.09 -3.06 -2.33
CA LYS A 70 0.12 -2.77 -3.75
C LYS A 70 0.76 -1.40 -3.97
N LEU A 71 0.21 -0.38 -3.34
CA LEU A 71 0.74 0.98 -3.42
C LEU A 71 2.19 1.05 -2.91
N GLU A 72 2.46 0.43 -1.77
CA GLU A 72 3.81 0.36 -1.18
C GLU A 72 4.82 -0.30 -2.14
N LEU A 73 4.43 -1.42 -2.76
CA LEU A 73 5.28 -2.13 -3.73
C LEU A 73 5.55 -1.29 -4.98
N GLU A 74 4.55 -0.58 -5.52
CA GLU A 74 4.74 0.30 -6.67
C GLU A 74 5.65 1.50 -6.34
N ILE A 75 5.52 2.07 -5.13
CA ILE A 75 6.42 3.14 -4.67
C ILE A 75 7.86 2.61 -4.54
N LEU A 76 8.06 1.46 -3.92
CA LEU A 76 9.39 0.84 -3.76
C LEU A 76 10.01 0.48 -5.11
N LYS A 77 9.22 -0.06 -6.04
CA LYS A 77 9.66 -0.36 -7.40
C LYS A 77 10.13 0.90 -8.12
N SER A 78 9.33 1.96 -8.11
CA SER A 78 9.65 3.22 -8.78
C SER A 78 10.86 3.93 -8.17
N SER A 79 11.08 3.77 -6.87
CA SER A 79 12.24 4.34 -6.17
C SER A 79 13.51 3.46 -6.23
N GLY A 80 13.45 2.29 -6.88
CA GLY A 80 14.58 1.37 -7.01
C GLY A 80 14.83 0.48 -5.80
N TYR A 81 13.92 0.42 -4.86
CA TYR A 81 14.00 -0.40 -3.63
C TYR A 81 13.05 -1.59 -3.63
N GLN A 82 12.65 -2.08 -4.81
CA GLN A 82 11.75 -3.22 -4.92
C GLN A 82 12.28 -4.43 -4.13
N PRO A 83 11.49 -5.02 -3.22
CA PRO A 83 11.88 -6.23 -2.53
C PRO A 83 11.93 -7.42 -3.48
N ASP A 84 12.76 -8.39 -3.16
CA ASP A 84 12.74 -9.69 -3.84
C ASP A 84 11.44 -10.42 -3.49
N LEU A 85 10.62 -10.69 -4.51
CA LEU A 85 9.37 -11.45 -4.42
C LEU A 85 9.49 -12.79 -5.15
N SER A 86 10.69 -13.35 -5.21
CA SER A 86 10.89 -14.71 -5.75
C SER A 86 10.07 -15.75 -4.97
N ASP A 87 9.73 -16.85 -5.62
CA ASP A 87 8.94 -17.93 -5.04
C ASP A 87 9.52 -18.44 -3.71
N SER A 88 10.84 -18.48 -3.60
CA SER A 88 11.53 -18.88 -2.37
C SER A 88 11.30 -17.90 -1.20
N VAL A 89 11.26 -16.60 -1.49
CA VAL A 89 10.99 -15.56 -0.48
C VAL A 89 9.53 -15.59 -0.08
N ILE A 90 8.61 -15.70 -1.04
CA ILE A 90 7.18 -15.77 -0.78
C ILE A 90 6.83 -17.01 0.03
N LYS A 91 7.37 -18.18 -0.31
CA LYS A 91 7.21 -19.41 0.50
C LYS A 91 7.72 -19.24 1.93
N LYS A 92 8.83 -18.56 2.11
CA LYS A 92 9.37 -18.28 3.45
C LYS A 92 8.45 -17.37 4.28
N ILE A 93 7.74 -16.46 3.63
CA ILE A 93 6.81 -15.52 4.30
C ILE A 93 5.49 -16.20 4.60
N LEU A 94 4.93 -16.92 3.63
CA LEU A 94 3.57 -17.46 3.68
C LEU A 94 3.50 -18.94 4.06
N GLY A 95 4.65 -19.66 4.10
CA GLY A 95 4.72 -21.09 4.38
C GLY A 95 4.70 -21.96 3.12
N ASP A 96 5.16 -23.22 3.26
CA ASP A 96 5.37 -24.15 2.15
C ASP A 96 4.07 -24.69 1.51
N GLY A 97 2.91 -24.41 2.10
CA GLY A 97 1.61 -24.95 1.64
C GLY A 97 1.03 -24.27 0.40
N LEU A 98 1.61 -23.17 -0.04
CA LEU A 98 1.08 -22.36 -1.13
C LEU A 98 1.97 -22.49 -2.37
N LEU A 99 1.50 -23.29 -3.34
CA LEU A 99 2.03 -23.32 -4.70
C LEU A 99 1.63 -22.02 -5.40
N ILE A 100 2.42 -20.98 -5.21
CA ILE A 100 2.22 -19.73 -5.93
C ILE A 100 3.31 -19.65 -6.98
N ASN A 101 2.91 -19.71 -8.22
CA ASN A 101 3.68 -19.10 -9.31
C ASN A 101 3.46 -17.61 -9.24
N ALA A 102 4.01 -16.96 -8.22
CA ALA A 102 3.84 -15.52 -8.02
C ALA A 102 4.71 -14.71 -8.98
N ASN A 103 4.71 -15.08 -10.25
CA ASN A 103 5.34 -14.30 -11.30
C ASN A 103 4.62 -12.96 -11.55
N SER A 104 3.46 -12.77 -10.95
CA SER A 104 2.75 -11.49 -11.01
C SER A 104 2.17 -11.12 -9.65
N TYR A 105 2.23 -9.82 -9.33
CA TYR A 105 1.54 -9.23 -8.18
C TYR A 105 0.03 -9.56 -8.17
N ASN A 106 -0.59 -9.77 -9.33
CA ASN A 106 -2.01 -10.09 -9.43
C ASN A 106 -2.35 -11.41 -8.74
N GLU A 107 -1.54 -12.44 -8.90
CA GLU A 107 -1.74 -13.74 -8.24
C GLU A 107 -1.53 -13.62 -6.73
N LEU A 108 -0.51 -12.89 -6.29
CA LEU A 108 -0.29 -12.57 -4.90
C LEU A 108 -1.47 -11.80 -4.30
N SER A 109 -2.03 -10.82 -5.01
CA SER A 109 -3.16 -10.03 -4.54
C SER A 109 -4.43 -10.85 -4.36
N ILE A 110 -4.69 -11.82 -5.24
CA ILE A 110 -5.83 -12.74 -5.12
C ILE A 110 -5.68 -13.60 -3.87
N LEU A 111 -4.48 -14.13 -3.63
CA LEU A 111 -4.20 -14.91 -2.43
C LEU A 111 -4.40 -14.07 -1.17
N LEU A 112 -3.78 -12.90 -1.12
CA LEU A 112 -3.87 -12.01 0.04
C LEU A 112 -5.31 -11.55 0.33
N LYS A 113 -6.17 -11.44 -0.69
CA LYS A 113 -7.59 -11.11 -0.50
C LYS A 113 -8.38 -12.24 0.16
N ASN A 114 -7.97 -13.48 -0.03
CA ASN A 114 -8.73 -14.66 0.39
C ASN A 114 -8.23 -15.28 1.70
N ASP A 115 -7.03 -14.91 2.17
CA ASP A 115 -6.42 -15.48 3.36
C ASP A 115 -5.87 -14.40 4.31
N GLN A 116 -6.48 -14.27 5.47
CA GLN A 116 -6.14 -13.25 6.46
C GLN A 116 -4.76 -13.49 7.09
N ASP A 117 -4.37 -14.73 7.32
CA ASP A 117 -3.07 -15.06 7.90
C ASP A 117 -1.95 -14.69 6.95
N SER A 118 -2.14 -14.96 5.65
CA SER A 118 -1.23 -14.52 4.60
C SER A 118 -1.14 -12.99 4.49
N GLN A 119 -2.25 -12.28 4.66
CA GLN A 119 -2.24 -10.82 4.70
C GLN A 119 -1.39 -10.29 5.85
N GLU A 120 -1.57 -10.83 7.05
CA GLU A 120 -0.82 -10.40 8.23
C GLU A 120 0.67 -10.70 8.07
N ALA A 121 1.02 -11.90 7.62
CA ALA A 121 2.40 -12.31 7.39
C ALA A 121 3.08 -11.41 6.34
N PHE A 122 2.42 -11.14 5.23
CA PHE A 122 2.96 -10.30 4.17
C PHE A 122 3.01 -8.82 4.60
N SER A 123 2.04 -8.36 5.34
CA SER A 123 2.03 -7.02 5.91
C SER A 123 3.22 -6.78 6.87
N ASN A 124 3.54 -7.77 7.70
CA ASN A 124 4.71 -7.72 8.59
C ASN A 124 6.03 -7.73 7.80
N PHE A 125 6.08 -8.47 6.70
CA PHE A 125 7.22 -8.43 5.80
C PHE A 125 7.40 -7.03 5.19
N MET A 126 6.34 -6.42 4.68
CA MET A 126 6.35 -5.08 4.10
C MET A 126 6.80 -4.02 5.10
N GLU A 127 6.37 -4.11 6.36
CA GLU A 127 6.83 -3.22 7.43
C GLU A 127 8.35 -3.26 7.59
N LYS A 128 8.93 -4.47 7.62
CA LYS A 128 10.39 -4.64 7.73
C LYS A 128 11.13 -4.06 6.52
N VAL A 129 10.60 -4.26 5.32
CA VAL A 129 11.20 -3.73 4.08
C VAL A 129 11.19 -2.20 4.11
N ILE A 130 10.04 -1.59 4.40
CA ILE A 130 9.89 -0.13 4.41
C ILE A 130 10.77 0.51 5.48
N VAL A 131 10.77 -0.03 6.70
CA VAL A 131 11.62 0.46 7.78
C VAL A 131 13.10 0.38 7.39
N LYS A 132 13.53 -0.71 6.77
CA LYS A 132 14.91 -0.86 6.28
C LYS A 132 15.27 0.20 5.23
N VAL A 133 14.39 0.42 4.25
CA VAL A 133 14.61 1.43 3.20
C VAL A 133 14.68 2.83 3.79
N LEU A 134 13.75 3.21 4.66
CA LEU A 134 13.72 4.52 5.30
C LEU A 134 14.95 4.75 6.18
N ASN A 135 15.36 3.74 6.95
CA ASN A 135 16.60 3.82 7.77
C ASN A 135 17.85 4.02 6.91
N ASN A 136 17.95 3.31 5.78
CA ASN A 136 19.08 3.49 4.85
C ASN A 136 19.13 4.91 4.26
N LEU A 137 17.99 5.57 4.15
CA LEU A 137 17.87 6.95 3.66
C LEU A 137 17.91 8.00 4.77
N ASN A 138 18.09 7.59 6.04
CA ASN A 138 18.01 8.46 7.22
C ASN A 138 16.67 9.21 7.32
N ILE A 139 15.57 8.57 6.93
CA ILE A 139 14.22 9.10 7.00
C ILE A 139 13.51 8.47 8.18
N ASN A 140 12.98 9.30 9.09
CA ASN A 140 12.19 8.83 10.22
C ASN A 140 10.71 8.79 9.85
N LEU A 141 10.08 7.64 10.08
CA LEU A 141 8.64 7.50 9.97
C LEU A 141 7.97 8.19 11.18
N PRO A 142 6.96 9.04 10.99
CA PRO A 142 6.33 9.78 12.08
C PRO A 142 5.52 8.87 13.04
N PHE A 143 5.18 7.67 12.61
CA PHE A 143 4.47 6.63 13.41
C PHE A 143 4.76 5.25 12.83
N LYS A 144 4.51 4.20 13.62
CA LYS A 144 4.71 2.83 13.14
C LYS A 144 3.61 2.44 12.16
N ARG A 145 3.98 1.75 11.08
CA ARG A 145 3.04 1.22 10.10
C ARG A 145 1.98 0.31 10.75
N SER A 146 2.37 -0.50 11.72
CA SER A 146 1.45 -1.34 12.49
C SER A 146 0.37 -0.57 13.27
N GLU A 147 0.58 0.71 13.55
CA GLU A 147 -0.41 1.55 14.24
C GLU A 147 -1.55 2.04 13.31
N ILE A 148 -1.34 1.99 11.99
CA ILE A 148 -2.33 2.42 11.00
C ILE A 148 -3.18 1.25 10.50
N ILE A 149 -2.72 0.01 10.70
CA ILE A 149 -3.44 -1.19 10.27
C ILE A 149 -4.32 -1.65 11.42
N GLN A 150 -5.63 -1.56 11.25
CA GLN A 150 -6.56 -2.16 12.21
C GLN A 150 -6.38 -3.68 12.20
N LYS A 151 -6.07 -4.24 13.36
CA LYS A 151 -6.26 -5.67 13.59
C LYS A 151 -7.78 -5.90 13.69
N ASN A 152 -8.31 -6.50 12.68
CA ASN A 152 -9.68 -7.02 12.73
C ASN A 152 -9.75 -8.22 13.67
#